data_5440c08c105401b754536d7f62a7af3e
#
_entry.id   5440c08c105401b754536d7f62a7af3e
#
_cell.length_a   1.000
_cell.length_b   1.000
_cell.length_c   1.000
_cell.angle_alpha   90.00
_cell.angle_beta   90.00
_cell.angle_gamma   90.00
#
_symmetry.space_group_name_H-M   'P 1'
#
loop_
_entity.id
_entity.type
_entity.pdbx_description
1 polymer ?
#
loop_
_entity_poly.entity_id
_entity_poly.type
_entity_poly.pdbx_seq_one_letter_code
_entity_poly.pdbx_strand_id
1 'polypeptide(L)'
;QFDHDKFIGSLELDHNGYYITGSTELDALLASAVKSVVKDSMTQQQKLRAVYDYAKNTFGYLGIGAADTSKSDWALTSATDMLKTHKGNCYSWAAGFTYLARQVGFDAQAIPGTGVSPKGSESVHAWTEITIDGTAYTFDPQIESVYKKRYNENYDLFMKKYGEAVWGYKKPEVTEPEQPETVKVDEQLSALVSKIYG
;
A
#
# COMPACT_ATOMS: atom_id res chain seq x y z
N GLN A 1 7.07 -8.74 -20.29
CA GLN A 1 6.79 -10.05 -19.68
C GLN A 1 7.08 -9.90 -18.21
N PHE A 2 6.03 -9.94 -17.37
CA PHE A 2 6.19 -9.85 -15.92
C PHE A 2 6.90 -11.10 -15.40
N ASP A 3 7.99 -10.91 -14.66
CA ASP A 3 8.69 -11.99 -13.99
C ASP A 3 8.07 -12.18 -12.61
N HIS A 4 7.19 -13.16 -12.49
CA HIS A 4 6.44 -13.48 -11.28
C HIS A 4 7.37 -13.69 -10.08
N ASP A 5 8.53 -14.34 -10.29
CA ASP A 5 9.44 -14.72 -9.22
C ASP A 5 10.13 -13.50 -8.58
N LYS A 6 10.23 -12.36 -9.28
CA LYS A 6 10.76 -11.13 -8.73
C LYS A 6 9.82 -10.39 -7.78
N PHE A 7 8.49 -10.61 -7.92
CA PHE A 7 7.49 -9.86 -7.15
C PHE A 7 7.09 -10.53 -5.84
N ILE A 8 7.24 -11.84 -5.74
CA ILE A 8 6.87 -12.61 -4.54
C ILE A 8 8.04 -12.87 -3.60
N GLY A 9 9.26 -12.44 -3.93
CA GLY A 9 10.48 -12.78 -3.20
C GLY A 9 10.52 -12.33 -1.73
N SER A 10 9.66 -11.39 -1.32
CA SER A 10 9.54 -10.92 0.07
C SER A 10 8.24 -11.34 0.75
N LEU A 11 7.32 -12.02 0.05
CA LEU A 11 6.02 -12.41 0.57
C LEU A 11 6.06 -13.85 1.07
N GLU A 12 5.50 -14.08 2.25
CA GLU A 12 5.28 -15.43 2.76
C GLU A 12 4.05 -16.04 2.05
N LEU A 13 4.25 -17.18 1.39
CA LEU A 13 3.22 -17.85 0.59
C LEU A 13 2.85 -19.19 1.23
N ASP A 14 1.57 -19.56 1.09
CA ASP A 14 1.10 -20.91 1.42
C ASP A 14 1.49 -21.92 0.33
N HIS A 15 1.14 -23.21 0.53
CA HIS A 15 1.41 -24.28 -0.41
C HIS A 15 0.67 -24.15 -1.76
N ASN A 16 -0.31 -23.26 -1.88
CA ASN A 16 -1.01 -22.93 -3.11
C ASN A 16 -0.48 -21.67 -3.79
N GLY A 17 0.54 -21.03 -3.20
CA GLY A 17 1.13 -19.78 -3.71
C GLY A 17 0.35 -18.52 -3.37
N TYR A 18 -0.54 -18.57 -2.36
CA TYR A 18 -1.23 -17.38 -1.86
C TYR A 18 -0.44 -16.71 -0.74
N TYR A 19 -0.48 -15.39 -0.70
CA TYR A 19 0.15 -14.60 0.35
C TYR A 19 -0.52 -14.85 1.71
N ILE A 20 0.30 -15.09 2.73
CA ILE A 20 -0.13 -15.29 4.12
C ILE A 20 0.02 -13.97 4.86
N THR A 21 -1.08 -13.43 5.38
CA THR A 21 -1.10 -12.14 6.10
C THR A 21 -0.76 -12.29 7.58
N GLY A 22 -0.83 -13.49 8.13
CA GLY A 22 -0.80 -13.78 9.55
C GLY A 22 -2.16 -13.65 10.25
N SER A 23 -3.21 -13.24 9.52
CA SER A 23 -4.59 -13.18 10.00
C SER A 23 -5.46 -14.17 9.21
N THR A 24 -5.90 -15.23 9.87
CA THR A 24 -6.78 -16.24 9.25
C THR A 24 -8.08 -15.64 8.70
N GLU A 25 -8.63 -14.61 9.39
CA GLU A 25 -9.83 -13.91 8.93
C GLU A 25 -9.55 -13.15 7.62
N LEU A 26 -8.46 -12.38 7.57
CA LEU A 26 -8.10 -11.63 6.36
C LEU A 26 -7.76 -12.57 5.20
N ASP A 27 -7.02 -13.65 5.45
CA ASP A 27 -6.67 -14.64 4.43
C ASP A 27 -7.93 -15.26 3.78
N ALA A 28 -8.94 -15.60 4.59
CA ALA A 28 -10.21 -16.14 4.09
C ALA A 28 -10.99 -15.11 3.24
N LEU A 29 -11.04 -13.86 3.68
CA LEU A 29 -11.70 -12.76 2.95
C LEU A 29 -11.01 -12.48 1.62
N LEU A 30 -9.68 -12.43 1.61
CA LEU A 30 -8.87 -12.24 0.41
C LEU A 30 -9.06 -13.39 -0.59
N ALA A 31 -8.99 -14.64 -0.11
CA ALA A 31 -9.19 -15.82 -0.96
C ALA A 31 -10.57 -15.80 -1.62
N SER A 32 -11.62 -15.44 -0.87
CA SER A 32 -12.98 -15.30 -1.39
C SER A 32 -13.08 -14.21 -2.47
N ALA A 33 -12.51 -13.04 -2.22
CA ALA A 33 -12.53 -11.92 -3.16
C ALA A 33 -11.78 -12.25 -4.45
N VAL A 34 -10.54 -12.77 -4.34
CA VAL A 34 -9.71 -13.13 -5.49
C VAL A 34 -10.38 -14.22 -6.32
N LYS A 35 -10.89 -15.29 -5.69
CA LYS A 35 -11.60 -16.37 -6.39
C LYS A 35 -12.81 -15.89 -7.17
N SER A 36 -13.45 -14.81 -6.75
CA SER A 36 -14.63 -14.27 -7.44
C SER A 36 -14.30 -13.56 -8.76
N VAL A 37 -13.07 -13.06 -8.95
CA VAL A 37 -12.70 -12.22 -10.11
C VAL A 37 -11.48 -12.69 -10.88
N VAL A 38 -10.62 -13.52 -10.29
CA VAL A 38 -9.39 -14.02 -10.92
C VAL A 38 -9.62 -15.42 -11.52
N LYS A 39 -9.07 -15.64 -12.71
CA LYS A 39 -9.08 -16.95 -13.42
C LYS A 39 -7.63 -17.36 -13.67
N ASP A 40 -7.37 -18.68 -13.69
CA ASP A 40 -6.03 -19.24 -13.95
C ASP A 40 -5.46 -18.82 -15.30
N SER A 41 -6.33 -18.63 -16.31
CA SER A 41 -5.93 -18.18 -17.65
C SER A 41 -5.49 -16.72 -17.75
N MET A 42 -5.65 -15.93 -16.70
CA MET A 42 -5.26 -14.53 -16.69
C MET A 42 -3.75 -14.36 -16.57
N THR A 43 -3.20 -13.40 -17.32
CA THR A 43 -1.84 -12.90 -17.09
C THR A 43 -1.76 -12.19 -15.74
N GLN A 44 -0.55 -12.00 -15.22
CA GLN A 44 -0.34 -11.33 -13.94
C GLN A 44 -0.93 -9.91 -13.94
N GLN A 45 -0.74 -9.16 -15.02
CA GLN A 45 -1.33 -7.84 -15.17
C GLN A 45 -2.87 -7.86 -15.22
N GLN A 46 -3.46 -8.87 -15.86
CA GLN A 46 -4.92 -9.06 -15.89
C GLN A 46 -5.46 -9.40 -14.49
N LYS A 47 -4.75 -10.20 -13.71
CA LYS A 47 -5.10 -10.48 -12.31
C LYS A 47 -5.08 -9.20 -11.46
N LEU A 48 -4.02 -8.38 -11.59
CA LEU A 48 -3.93 -7.09 -10.90
C LEU A 48 -5.08 -6.16 -11.27
N ARG A 49 -5.41 -6.08 -12.56
CA ARG A 49 -6.55 -5.28 -13.04
C ARG A 49 -7.88 -5.81 -12.49
N ALA A 50 -8.07 -7.12 -12.44
CA ALA A 50 -9.29 -7.73 -11.93
C ALA A 50 -9.52 -7.40 -10.44
N VAL A 51 -8.49 -7.49 -9.59
CA VAL A 51 -8.61 -7.13 -8.17
C VAL A 51 -8.72 -5.62 -7.95
N TYR A 52 -8.14 -4.79 -8.82
CA TYR A 52 -8.35 -3.34 -8.81
C TYR A 52 -9.81 -2.98 -9.13
N ASP A 53 -10.37 -3.57 -10.18
CA ASP A 53 -11.77 -3.35 -10.55
C ASP A 53 -12.74 -3.93 -9.50
N TYR A 54 -12.38 -5.04 -8.84
CA TYR A 54 -13.12 -5.53 -7.68
C TYR A 54 -13.17 -4.46 -6.58
N ALA A 55 -12.04 -3.93 -6.14
CA ALA A 55 -12.00 -2.89 -5.13
C ALA A 55 -12.82 -1.67 -5.57
N LYS A 56 -12.60 -1.16 -6.79
CA LYS A 56 -13.29 0.01 -7.36
C LYS A 56 -14.81 -0.14 -7.38
N ASN A 57 -15.31 -1.32 -7.69
CA ASN A 57 -16.75 -1.55 -7.88
C ASN A 57 -17.46 -2.02 -6.62
N THR A 58 -16.76 -2.71 -5.71
CA THR A 58 -17.34 -3.31 -4.51
C THR A 58 -17.25 -2.41 -3.29
N PHE A 59 -16.15 -1.67 -3.13
CA PHE A 59 -15.95 -0.85 -1.96
C PHE A 59 -16.78 0.43 -2.01
N GLY A 60 -17.20 0.87 -0.83
CA GLY A 60 -17.94 2.11 -0.60
C GLY A 60 -17.15 3.06 0.30
N TYR A 61 -17.26 4.36 0.04
CA TYR A 61 -16.62 5.37 0.89
C TYR A 61 -17.46 5.65 2.14
N LEU A 62 -16.80 5.59 3.30
CA LEU A 62 -17.34 5.99 4.58
C LEU A 62 -16.37 6.99 5.22
N GLY A 63 -16.87 8.19 5.53
CA GLY A 63 -16.08 9.27 6.16
C GLY A 63 -15.91 9.03 7.65
N ILE A 64 -15.16 8.01 8.01
CA ILE A 64 -14.68 7.75 9.38
C ILE A 64 -13.30 8.36 9.58
N GLY A 65 -12.88 8.53 10.83
CA GLY A 65 -11.57 9.10 11.17
C GLY A 65 -10.41 8.40 10.46
N ALA A 66 -9.27 9.09 10.35
CA ALA A 66 -8.05 8.51 9.78
C ALA A 66 -7.58 7.29 10.57
N ALA A 67 -6.97 6.32 9.89
CA ALA A 67 -6.30 5.23 10.57
C ALA A 67 -5.08 5.76 11.35
N ASP A 68 -4.80 5.15 12.49
CA ASP A 68 -3.57 5.42 13.24
C ASP A 68 -2.39 4.69 12.57
N THR A 69 -1.76 5.39 11.63
CA THR A 69 -0.66 4.84 10.81
C THR A 69 0.66 4.68 11.58
N SER A 70 0.71 5.10 12.86
CA SER A 70 1.85 4.82 13.74
C SER A 70 1.91 3.36 14.18
N LYS A 71 0.79 2.65 14.12
CA LYS A 71 0.71 1.22 14.42
C LYS A 71 1.21 0.38 13.25
N SER A 72 2.06 -0.59 13.51
CA SER A 72 2.63 -1.47 12.47
C SER A 72 1.57 -2.31 11.73
N ASP A 73 0.45 -2.59 12.37
CA ASP A 73 -0.66 -3.41 11.84
C ASP A 73 -1.83 -2.60 11.29
N TRP A 74 -1.70 -1.28 11.15
CA TRP A 74 -2.81 -0.42 10.72
C TRP A 74 -3.40 -0.85 9.37
N ALA A 75 -2.53 -1.24 8.43
CA ALA A 75 -2.97 -1.64 7.10
C ALA A 75 -3.67 -3.00 7.13
N LEU A 76 -3.20 -3.94 7.95
CA LEU A 76 -3.84 -5.24 8.14
C LEU A 76 -5.25 -5.09 8.73
N THR A 77 -5.38 -4.31 9.81
CA THR A 77 -6.66 -4.03 10.45
C THR A 77 -7.62 -3.33 9.49
N SER A 78 -7.15 -2.27 8.80
CA SER A 78 -7.96 -1.52 7.84
C SER A 78 -8.41 -2.37 6.65
N ALA A 79 -7.56 -3.28 6.15
CA ALA A 79 -7.89 -4.20 5.06
C ALA A 79 -8.94 -5.23 5.51
N THR A 80 -8.80 -5.77 6.72
CA THR A 80 -9.76 -6.74 7.30
C THR A 80 -11.14 -6.10 7.38
N ASP A 81 -11.25 -4.91 7.98
CA ASP A 81 -12.51 -4.19 8.10
C ASP A 81 -13.11 -3.85 6.72
N MET A 82 -12.26 -3.43 5.76
CA MET A 82 -12.71 -3.09 4.41
C MET A 82 -13.27 -4.28 3.64
N LEU A 83 -12.59 -5.41 3.68
CA LEU A 83 -13.04 -6.62 3.00
C LEU A 83 -14.26 -7.26 3.67
N LYS A 84 -14.43 -7.07 4.97
CA LYS A 84 -15.58 -7.56 5.74
C LYS A 84 -16.83 -6.72 5.54
N THR A 85 -16.70 -5.39 5.57
CA THR A 85 -17.82 -4.46 5.55
C THR A 85 -18.08 -3.84 4.19
N HIS A 86 -17.10 -3.87 3.30
CA HIS A 86 -17.04 -3.15 2.03
C HIS A 86 -17.22 -1.63 2.17
N LYS A 87 -16.94 -1.07 3.35
CA LYS A 87 -17.06 0.37 3.62
C LYS A 87 -15.89 0.87 4.43
N GLY A 88 -15.31 1.99 4.00
CA GLY A 88 -14.19 2.60 4.71
C GLY A 88 -13.74 3.92 4.09
N ASN A 89 -12.77 4.55 4.74
CA ASN A 89 -12.12 5.77 4.25
C ASN A 89 -10.98 5.44 3.26
N CYS A 90 -10.22 6.45 2.82
CA CYS A 90 -9.12 6.26 1.88
C CYS A 90 -8.04 5.28 2.38
N TYR A 91 -7.76 5.25 3.69
CA TYR A 91 -6.82 4.29 4.29
C TYR A 91 -7.31 2.85 4.15
N SER A 92 -8.59 2.61 4.42
CA SER A 92 -9.20 1.29 4.30
C SER A 92 -9.22 0.81 2.85
N TRP A 93 -9.48 1.73 1.89
CA TRP A 93 -9.44 1.42 0.46
C TRP A 93 -8.03 1.06 0.00
N ALA A 94 -7.03 1.88 0.36
CA ALA A 94 -5.63 1.62 0.03
C ALA A 94 -5.16 0.30 0.63
N ALA A 95 -5.44 0.06 1.91
CA ALA A 95 -5.08 -1.19 2.57
C ALA A 95 -5.78 -2.40 1.93
N GLY A 96 -7.09 -2.33 1.70
CA GLY A 96 -7.85 -3.42 1.08
C GLY A 96 -7.31 -3.80 -0.30
N PHE A 97 -7.05 -2.80 -1.16
CA PHE A 97 -6.48 -3.07 -2.47
C PHE A 97 -5.01 -3.55 -2.38
N THR A 98 -4.22 -3.03 -1.46
CA THR A 98 -2.85 -3.51 -1.21
C THR A 98 -2.81 -5.01 -0.94
N TYR A 99 -3.64 -5.50 -0.03
CA TYR A 99 -3.68 -6.93 0.27
C TYR A 99 -4.26 -7.77 -0.88
N LEU A 100 -5.22 -7.27 -1.63
CA LEU A 100 -5.69 -7.91 -2.86
C LEU A 100 -4.59 -8.03 -3.93
N ALA A 101 -3.78 -6.97 -4.10
CA ALA A 101 -2.65 -6.99 -5.02
C ALA A 101 -1.56 -7.99 -4.58
N ARG A 102 -1.28 -8.08 -3.27
CA ARG A 102 -0.37 -9.10 -2.72
C ARG A 102 -0.86 -10.52 -3.00
N GLN A 103 -2.17 -10.79 -2.87
CA GLN A 103 -2.75 -12.10 -3.17
C GLN A 103 -2.58 -12.53 -4.63
N VAL A 104 -2.43 -11.60 -5.54
CA VAL A 104 -2.14 -11.89 -6.94
C VAL A 104 -0.65 -11.71 -7.30
N GLY A 105 0.25 -11.68 -6.28
CA GLY A 105 1.69 -11.80 -6.44
C GLY A 105 2.43 -10.48 -6.66
N PHE A 106 1.90 -9.35 -6.19
CA PHE A 106 2.59 -8.06 -6.27
C PHE A 106 3.07 -7.59 -4.89
N ASP A 107 4.31 -7.10 -4.81
CA ASP A 107 4.81 -6.44 -3.60
C ASP A 107 4.23 -5.02 -3.53
N ALA A 108 3.01 -4.95 -2.99
CA ALA A 108 2.22 -3.74 -2.86
C ALA A 108 2.32 -3.16 -1.45
N GLN A 109 2.27 -1.85 -1.35
CA GLN A 109 2.31 -1.12 -0.08
C GLN A 109 1.18 -0.08 -0.03
N ALA A 110 0.49 0.00 1.11
CA ALA A 110 -0.45 1.09 1.38
C ALA A 110 0.35 2.30 1.89
N ILE A 111 0.27 3.41 1.17
CA ILE A 111 1.05 4.62 1.44
C ILE A 111 0.11 5.69 2.00
N PRO A 112 0.24 6.06 3.28
CA PRO A 112 -0.39 7.26 3.81
C PRO A 112 0.37 8.50 3.37
N GLY A 113 -0.34 9.60 3.07
CA GLY A 113 0.30 10.83 2.62
C GLY A 113 -0.70 11.93 2.29
N THR A 114 -0.40 12.74 1.30
CA THR A 114 -1.25 13.83 0.82
C THR A 114 -1.64 13.62 -0.63
N GLY A 115 -2.93 13.62 -0.90
CA GLY A 115 -3.48 13.68 -2.25
C GLY A 115 -3.65 15.12 -2.71
N VAL A 116 -3.33 15.40 -3.97
CA VAL A 116 -3.49 16.72 -4.61
C VAL A 116 -4.48 16.58 -5.75
N SER A 117 -5.64 17.22 -5.63
CA SER A 117 -6.67 17.17 -6.67
C SER A 117 -6.22 17.88 -7.95
N PRO A 118 -6.85 17.62 -9.11
CA PRO A 118 -6.55 18.34 -10.34
C PRO A 118 -6.76 19.86 -10.25
N LYS A 119 -7.52 20.33 -9.24
CA LYS A 119 -7.76 21.75 -8.93
C LYS A 119 -6.75 22.32 -7.93
N GLY A 120 -5.74 21.55 -7.52
CA GLY A 120 -4.71 21.97 -6.60
C GLY A 120 -5.06 21.87 -5.11
N SER A 121 -6.25 21.36 -4.76
CA SER A 121 -6.61 21.16 -3.35
C SER A 121 -5.87 19.97 -2.77
N GLU A 122 -5.24 20.16 -1.63
CA GLU A 122 -4.53 19.12 -0.87
C GLU A 122 -5.40 18.57 0.25
N SER A 123 -5.31 17.28 0.48
CA SER A 123 -5.98 16.60 1.59
C SER A 123 -5.19 15.37 2.03
N VAL A 124 -5.33 15.02 3.29
CA VAL A 124 -4.84 13.74 3.81
C VAL A 124 -5.44 12.61 2.98
N HIS A 125 -4.61 11.70 2.52
CA HIS A 125 -5.01 10.62 1.63
C HIS A 125 -4.14 9.38 1.82
N ALA A 126 -4.58 8.25 1.27
CA ALA A 126 -3.79 7.04 1.16
C ALA A 126 -4.07 6.35 -0.18
N TRP A 127 -3.04 5.75 -0.75
CA TRP A 127 -3.09 5.01 -2.01
C TRP A 127 -2.25 3.75 -1.92
N THR A 128 -2.29 2.92 -2.94
CA THR A 128 -1.41 1.76 -3.04
C THR A 128 -0.25 2.07 -3.99
N GLU A 129 0.96 1.71 -3.59
CA GLU A 129 2.16 1.72 -4.42
C GLU A 129 2.60 0.31 -4.72
N ILE A 130 3.00 0.06 -5.96
CA ILE A 130 3.63 -1.19 -6.38
C ILE A 130 4.87 -0.83 -7.21
N THR A 131 6.02 -1.39 -6.84
CA THR A 131 7.25 -1.26 -7.63
C THR A 131 7.32 -2.38 -8.66
N ILE A 132 7.41 -2.03 -9.93
CA ILE A 132 7.47 -2.97 -11.06
C ILE A 132 8.71 -2.60 -11.90
N ASP A 133 9.64 -3.53 -12.05
CA ASP A 133 10.89 -3.32 -12.78
C ASP A 133 11.65 -2.04 -12.33
N GLY A 134 11.70 -1.81 -11.02
CA GLY A 134 12.36 -0.66 -10.41
C GLY A 134 11.60 0.67 -10.52
N THR A 135 10.40 0.67 -11.11
CA THR A 135 9.55 1.85 -11.22
C THR A 135 8.38 1.75 -10.24
N ALA A 136 8.19 2.78 -9.40
CA ALA A 136 7.05 2.88 -8.51
C ALA A 136 5.81 3.40 -9.25
N TYR A 137 4.71 2.66 -9.13
CA TYR A 137 3.41 3.00 -9.69
C TYR A 137 2.39 3.21 -8.58
N THR A 138 1.50 4.17 -8.78
CA THR A 138 0.38 4.46 -7.90
C THR A 138 -0.90 3.83 -8.44
N PHE A 139 -1.75 3.40 -7.50
CA PHE A 139 -3.06 2.81 -7.77
C PHE A 139 -4.06 3.40 -6.79
N ASP A 140 -5.16 3.95 -7.30
CA ASP A 140 -6.16 4.60 -6.45
C ASP A 140 -7.60 4.30 -6.92
N PRO A 141 -8.11 3.11 -6.59
CA PRO A 141 -9.48 2.74 -6.93
C PRO A 141 -10.54 3.59 -6.21
N GLN A 142 -10.16 4.22 -5.07
CA GLN A 142 -11.09 5.02 -4.28
C GLN A 142 -11.45 6.32 -5.00
N ILE A 143 -10.46 7.08 -5.47
CA ILE A 143 -10.71 8.33 -6.20
C ILE A 143 -11.50 8.04 -7.48
N GLU A 144 -11.13 7.02 -8.26
CA GLU A 144 -11.90 6.66 -9.46
C GLU A 144 -13.36 6.36 -9.12
N SER A 145 -13.61 5.54 -8.10
CA SER A 145 -14.97 5.13 -7.71
C SER A 145 -15.80 6.30 -7.17
N VAL A 146 -15.23 7.08 -6.25
CA VAL A 146 -15.95 8.18 -5.57
C VAL A 146 -16.27 9.31 -6.54
N TYR A 147 -15.31 9.70 -7.37
CA TYR A 147 -15.52 10.79 -8.31
C TYR A 147 -16.48 10.39 -9.44
N LYS A 148 -16.41 9.15 -9.92
CA LYS A 148 -17.41 8.63 -10.86
C LYS A 148 -18.82 8.66 -10.28
N LYS A 149 -18.99 8.19 -9.04
CA LYS A 149 -20.32 8.09 -8.40
C LYS A 149 -20.90 9.46 -8.02
N ARG A 150 -20.05 10.39 -7.52
CA ARG A 150 -20.53 11.68 -6.99
C ARG A 150 -20.63 12.79 -8.04
N TYR A 151 -19.69 12.82 -8.99
CA TYR A 151 -19.50 13.93 -9.89
C TYR A 151 -19.61 13.54 -11.37
N ASN A 152 -19.80 12.24 -11.66
CA ASN A 152 -19.72 11.65 -13.00
C ASN A 152 -18.39 11.96 -13.73
N GLU A 153 -17.32 12.18 -12.95
CA GLU A 153 -15.96 12.39 -13.46
C GLU A 153 -15.24 11.03 -13.57
N ASN A 154 -14.57 10.81 -14.71
CA ASN A 154 -13.81 9.59 -14.94
C ASN A 154 -12.32 9.91 -14.84
N TYR A 155 -11.66 9.25 -13.92
CA TYR A 155 -10.21 9.24 -13.79
C TYR A 155 -9.68 7.85 -14.14
N ASP A 156 -8.46 7.78 -14.67
CA ASP A 156 -7.70 6.56 -14.84
C ASP A 156 -6.48 6.64 -13.90
N LEU A 157 -6.60 5.96 -12.74
CA LEU A 157 -5.60 5.94 -11.68
C LEU A 157 -5.07 4.53 -11.44
N PHE A 158 -5.21 3.66 -12.44
CA PHE A 158 -4.59 2.35 -12.47
C PHE A 158 -3.18 2.44 -13.05
N MET A 159 -2.17 2.03 -12.28
CA MET A 159 -0.77 1.89 -12.75
C MET A 159 -0.22 3.21 -13.35
N LYS A 160 -0.23 4.28 -12.57
CA LYS A 160 0.36 5.59 -12.96
C LYS A 160 1.68 5.82 -12.25
N LYS A 161 2.66 6.36 -12.95
CA LYS A 161 3.87 6.84 -12.28
C LYS A 161 3.57 8.10 -11.49
N TYR A 162 4.38 8.35 -10.45
CA TYR A 162 4.30 9.63 -9.74
C TYR A 162 4.50 10.79 -10.71
N GLY A 163 3.61 11.79 -10.63
CA GLY A 163 3.60 12.95 -11.50
C GLY A 163 2.90 12.76 -12.86
N GLU A 164 2.54 11.54 -13.25
CA GLU A 164 1.78 11.28 -14.50
C GLU A 164 0.27 11.20 -14.27
N ALA A 165 -0.16 10.87 -13.05
CA ALA A 165 -1.58 10.85 -12.71
C ALA A 165 -2.14 12.28 -12.65
N VAL A 166 -3.41 12.45 -13.02
CA VAL A 166 -4.14 13.72 -12.85
C VAL A 166 -4.32 14.10 -11.38
N TRP A 167 -4.24 13.12 -10.47
CA TRP A 167 -4.11 13.29 -9.02
C TRP A 167 -2.64 13.24 -8.64
N GLY A 168 -2.21 14.24 -7.88
CA GLY A 168 -0.88 14.23 -7.29
C GLY A 168 -0.84 13.41 -6.00
N TYR A 169 0.28 12.75 -5.75
CA TYR A 169 0.52 11.97 -4.54
C TYR A 169 1.85 12.40 -3.93
N LYS A 170 1.80 12.87 -2.68
CA LYS A 170 2.97 13.29 -1.91
C LYS A 170 3.15 12.33 -0.73
N LYS A 171 4.22 11.55 -0.73
CA LYS A 171 4.60 10.72 0.42
C LYS A 171 4.93 11.61 1.62
N PRO A 172 4.78 11.11 2.87
CA PRO A 172 5.34 11.80 4.02
C PRO A 172 6.83 12.03 3.80
N GLU A 173 7.33 13.19 4.20
CA GLU A 173 8.77 13.36 4.30
C GLU A 173 9.29 12.36 5.32
N VAL A 174 10.17 11.48 4.88
CA VAL A 174 10.95 10.64 5.79
C VAL A 174 11.95 11.58 6.43
N THR A 175 11.61 12.14 7.60
CA THR A 175 12.65 12.66 8.47
C THR A 175 13.47 11.44 8.86
N GLU A 176 14.66 11.28 8.28
CA GLU A 176 15.65 10.36 8.83
C GLU A 176 15.70 10.65 10.34
N PRO A 177 15.55 9.63 11.21
CA PRO A 177 15.80 9.86 12.63
C PRO A 177 17.19 10.49 12.69
N GLU A 178 17.29 11.67 13.34
CA GLU A 178 18.58 12.30 13.61
C GLU A 178 19.51 11.17 14.04
N GLN A 179 20.54 10.91 13.24
CA GLN A 179 21.54 9.94 13.64
C GLN A 179 21.96 10.38 15.03
N PRO A 180 21.84 9.52 16.06
CA PRO A 180 22.31 9.90 17.38
C PRO A 180 23.73 10.42 17.16
N GLU A 181 23.97 11.69 17.55
CA GLU A 181 25.28 12.29 17.44
C GLU A 181 26.28 11.21 17.77
N THR A 182 27.18 10.91 16.83
CA THR A 182 28.25 9.97 17.08
C THR A 182 29.00 10.55 18.26
N VAL A 183 28.59 10.13 19.46
CA VAL A 183 29.27 10.49 20.67
C VAL A 183 30.71 10.11 20.39
N LYS A 184 31.60 11.08 20.46
CA LYS A 184 33.04 10.90 20.29
C LYS A 184 33.54 9.96 21.39
N VAL A 185 33.18 8.69 21.28
CA VAL A 185 33.57 7.61 22.19
C VAL A 185 35.08 7.43 22.11
N ASP A 186 35.70 7.71 20.96
CA ASP A 186 37.13 7.60 20.77
C ASP A 186 37.98 8.57 21.61
N GLU A 187 37.53 9.83 21.81
CA GLU A 187 38.30 10.77 22.62
C GLU A 187 38.23 10.44 24.12
N GLN A 188 37.11 9.97 24.59
CA GLN A 188 36.97 9.59 26.01
C GLN A 188 37.66 8.25 26.31
N LEU A 189 37.58 7.28 25.41
CA LEU A 189 38.29 6.00 25.55
C LEU A 189 39.80 6.20 25.50
N SER A 190 40.31 7.02 24.58
CA SER A 190 41.75 7.34 24.48
C SER A 190 42.25 8.05 25.74
N ALA A 191 41.48 8.98 26.30
CA ALA A 191 41.83 9.66 27.55
C ALA A 191 41.81 8.71 28.77
N LEU A 192 40.90 7.72 28.77
CA LEU A 192 40.85 6.71 29.85
C LEU A 192 42.00 5.71 29.76
N VAL A 193 42.34 5.24 28.56
CA VAL A 193 43.45 4.34 28.30
C VAL A 193 44.78 4.99 28.67
N SER A 194 45.00 6.26 28.34
CA SER A 194 46.21 7.01 28.73
C SER A 194 46.34 7.21 30.25
N LYS A 195 45.23 7.24 30.99
CA LYS A 195 45.24 7.32 32.47
C LYS A 195 45.54 6.00 33.15
N ILE A 196 45.32 4.90 32.50
CA ILE A 196 45.50 3.54 33.08
C ILE A 196 46.89 2.96 32.76
N TYR A 197 47.47 3.34 31.63
CA TYR A 197 48.74 2.77 31.12
C TYR A 197 49.82 3.80 30.88
N GLY A 198 49.65 5.08 31.31
CA GLY A 198 50.68 6.13 31.21
C GLY A 198 51.57 6.29 32.45
#